data_d6b9f138680f4277d2cc87e70c89427c
#
_entry.id   d6b9f138680f4277d2cc87e70c89427c
#
_cell.length_a   1.000
_cell.length_b   1.000
_cell.length_c   1.000
_cell.angle_alpha   90.00
_cell.angle_beta   90.00
_cell.angle_gamma   90.00
#
_symmetry.space_group_name_H-M   'P 1'
#
loop_
_entity.id
_entity.type
_entity.pdbx_description
1 polymer ?
#
loop_
_entity_poly.entity_id
_entity_poly.type
_entity_poly.pdbx_seq_one_letter_code
_entity_poly.pdbx_strand_id
1 'polypeptide(L)'
;MARNDGRRSALADAGIRVLADEGGRGLTHRAVDAAAGVPRGTASNFFPTRDDLVAALVDRIEERLAPDPDAVARLKEGTIDRAAFGEHLRDLVRRLSATPHLALALFELRLEAARRPSVAASLGAWRRRDFEADVAFSASAGLPAGRVELALFHYAIDGLVLDRLTAPMDESLSIETVVDEYVERILR
;
A
#
# COMPACT_ATOMS: atom_id res chain seq x y z
N MET A 1 -20.45 -4.09 18.57
CA MET A 1 -19.32 -4.46 17.72
C MET A 1 -19.14 -3.41 16.62
N ALA A 2 -20.00 -3.22 15.63
CA ALA A 2 -19.81 -2.30 14.51
C ALA A 2 -19.38 -0.85 14.84
N ARG A 3 -19.88 -0.23 15.93
CA ARG A 3 -19.50 1.14 16.33
C ARG A 3 -18.07 1.24 16.88
N ASN A 4 -17.54 0.14 17.43
CA ASN A 4 -16.17 0.09 17.94
C ASN A 4 -15.17 -0.14 16.80
N ASP A 5 -15.54 -0.97 15.82
CA ASP A 5 -14.72 -1.23 14.63
C ASP A 5 -14.57 0.02 13.78
N GLY A 6 -15.66 0.77 13.54
CA GLY A 6 -15.60 2.05 12.82
C GLY A 6 -14.73 3.09 13.52
N ARG A 7 -14.70 3.11 14.87
CA ARG A 7 -13.85 4.04 15.62
C ARG A 7 -12.37 3.63 15.55
N ARG A 8 -12.10 2.33 15.60
CA ARG A 8 -10.75 1.79 15.43
C ARG A 8 -10.18 2.15 14.05
N SER A 9 -10.97 1.96 12.99
CA SER A 9 -10.59 2.32 11.62
C SER A 9 -10.36 3.83 11.45
N ALA A 10 -11.21 4.68 12.04
CA ALA A 10 -11.05 6.14 12.00
C ALA A 10 -9.76 6.61 12.70
N LEU A 11 -9.39 5.98 13.83
CA LEU A 11 -8.12 6.25 14.50
C LEU A 11 -6.92 5.79 13.67
N ALA A 12 -7.01 4.63 13.02
CA ALA A 12 -5.96 4.15 12.13
C ALA A 12 -5.81 5.07 10.90
N ASP A 13 -6.91 5.53 10.30
CA ASP A 13 -6.87 6.51 9.20
C ASP A 13 -6.24 7.85 9.64
N ALA A 14 -6.51 8.31 10.87
CA ALA A 14 -5.86 9.49 11.44
C ALA A 14 -4.36 9.24 11.65
N GLY A 15 -3.98 8.06 12.16
CA GLY A 15 -2.59 7.67 12.34
C GLY A 15 -1.81 7.60 11.01
N ILE A 16 -2.44 7.13 9.94
CA ILE A 16 -1.86 7.12 8.59
C ILE A 16 -1.56 8.55 8.13
N ARG A 17 -2.49 9.50 8.34
CA ARG A 17 -2.23 10.92 8.00
C ARG A 17 -1.08 11.49 8.81
N VAL A 18 -1.08 11.30 10.14
CA VAL A 18 0.03 11.76 11.00
C VAL A 18 1.37 11.19 10.54
N LEU A 19 1.40 9.90 10.19
CA LEU A 19 2.62 9.25 9.73
C LEU A 19 3.11 9.82 8.39
N ALA A 20 2.20 10.10 7.47
CA ALA A 20 2.53 10.71 6.18
C ALA A 20 3.05 12.15 6.32
N ASP A 21 2.46 12.94 7.22
CA ASP A 21 2.74 14.37 7.36
C ASP A 21 3.94 14.64 8.26
N GLU A 22 4.12 13.85 9.34
CA GLU A 22 5.10 14.11 10.41
C GLU A 22 6.17 13.00 10.52
N GLY A 23 6.07 11.96 9.71
CA GLY A 23 6.96 10.79 9.74
C GLY A 23 6.82 9.95 11.01
N GLY A 24 7.65 8.92 11.11
CA GLY A 24 7.60 7.99 12.24
C GLY A 24 7.84 8.62 13.61
N ARG A 25 8.54 9.74 13.71
CA ARG A 25 8.74 10.44 14.99
C ARG A 25 7.49 11.18 15.47
N GLY A 26 6.70 11.72 14.54
CA GLY A 26 5.44 12.41 14.82
C GLY A 26 4.32 11.45 15.23
N LEU A 27 4.39 10.18 14.85
CA LEU A 27 3.37 9.19 15.15
C LEU A 27 3.35 8.88 16.66
N THR A 28 2.44 9.52 17.38
CA THR A 28 2.15 9.30 18.79
C THR A 28 0.65 9.16 19.01
N HIS A 29 0.23 8.47 20.08
CA HIS A 29 -1.20 8.37 20.44
C HIS A 29 -1.86 9.74 20.58
N ARG A 30 -1.15 10.72 21.13
CA ARG A 30 -1.64 12.09 21.27
C ARG A 30 -1.84 12.78 19.91
N ALA A 31 -0.92 12.59 18.97
CA ALA A 31 -1.05 13.15 17.63
C ALA A 31 -2.23 12.48 16.88
N VAL A 32 -2.39 11.17 17.04
CA VAL A 32 -3.55 10.43 16.49
C VAL A 32 -4.87 10.92 17.08
N ASP A 33 -4.95 11.11 18.41
CA ASP A 33 -6.16 11.66 19.05
C ASP A 33 -6.50 13.04 18.48
N ALA A 34 -5.50 13.91 18.33
CA ALA A 34 -5.69 15.25 17.79
C ALA A 34 -6.14 15.22 16.32
N ALA A 35 -5.49 14.40 15.48
CA ALA A 35 -5.82 14.25 14.06
C ALA A 35 -7.21 13.61 13.83
N ALA A 36 -7.64 12.75 14.76
CA ALA A 36 -8.97 12.13 14.72
C ALA A 36 -10.07 13.01 15.33
N GLY A 37 -9.73 14.14 15.97
CA GLY A 37 -10.69 15.01 16.65
C GLY A 37 -11.37 14.34 17.85
N VAL A 38 -10.65 13.48 18.59
CA VAL A 38 -11.19 12.72 19.72
C VAL A 38 -10.54 13.13 21.04
N PRO A 39 -11.17 12.84 22.21
CA PRO A 39 -10.57 13.09 23.51
C PRO A 39 -9.22 12.39 23.67
N ARG A 40 -8.30 13.04 24.39
CA ARG A 40 -6.98 12.48 24.74
C ARG A 40 -7.14 11.12 25.45
N GLY A 41 -6.27 10.17 25.07
CA GLY A 41 -6.28 8.81 25.59
C GLY A 41 -7.19 7.86 24.82
N THR A 42 -7.94 8.34 23.83
CA THR A 42 -8.79 7.48 23.01
C THR A 42 -7.94 6.48 22.23
N ALA A 43 -6.90 6.94 21.53
CA ALA A 43 -6.03 6.08 20.73
C ALA A 43 -5.32 5.03 21.60
N SER A 44 -4.84 5.40 22.82
CA SER A 44 -4.19 4.44 23.72
C SER A 44 -5.14 3.40 24.31
N ASN A 45 -6.44 3.67 24.36
CA ASN A 45 -7.44 2.67 24.74
C ASN A 45 -7.66 1.61 23.64
N PHE A 46 -7.50 1.99 22.35
CA PHE A 46 -7.64 1.07 21.21
C PHE A 46 -6.32 0.38 20.85
N PHE A 47 -5.21 1.06 21.04
CA PHE A 47 -3.86 0.64 20.72
C PHE A 47 -2.96 0.89 21.94
N PRO A 48 -2.88 -0.05 22.89
CA PRO A 48 -2.17 0.16 24.16
C PRO A 48 -0.69 0.53 24.00
N THR A 49 -0.04 -0.04 23.00
CA THR A 49 1.38 0.23 22.72
C THR A 49 1.56 0.91 21.35
N ARG A 50 2.77 1.46 21.14
CA ARG A 50 3.14 1.98 19.82
C ARG A 50 3.13 0.86 18.76
N ASP A 51 3.53 -0.35 19.12
CA ASP A 51 3.56 -1.47 18.20
C ASP A 51 2.13 -1.91 17.82
N ASP A 52 1.17 -1.87 18.75
CA ASP A 52 -0.25 -2.09 18.45
C ASP A 52 -0.81 -1.01 17.49
N LEU A 53 -0.42 0.24 17.72
CA LEU A 53 -0.80 1.33 16.82
C LEU A 53 -0.23 1.10 15.42
N VAL A 54 1.08 0.82 15.30
CA VAL A 54 1.72 0.56 14.00
C VAL A 54 1.11 -0.65 13.29
N ALA A 55 0.87 -1.75 14.02
CA ALA A 55 0.21 -2.93 13.45
C ALA A 55 -1.17 -2.57 12.89
N ALA A 56 -1.96 -1.78 13.63
CA ALA A 56 -3.26 -1.32 13.14
C ALA A 56 -3.18 -0.40 11.91
N LEU A 57 -2.10 0.41 11.77
CA LEU A 57 -1.85 1.18 10.56
C LEU A 57 -1.51 0.27 9.39
N VAL A 58 -0.69 -0.76 9.59
CA VAL A 58 -0.36 -1.76 8.55
C VAL A 58 -1.63 -2.46 8.07
N ASP A 59 -2.46 -2.98 8.99
CA ASP A 59 -3.73 -3.63 8.66
C ASP A 59 -4.66 -2.69 7.88
N ARG A 60 -4.73 -1.41 8.28
CA ARG A 60 -5.57 -0.42 7.62
C ARG A 60 -5.07 -0.04 6.23
N ILE A 61 -3.76 0.05 6.04
CA ILE A 61 -3.16 0.26 4.72
C ILE A 61 -3.44 -0.94 3.81
N GLU A 62 -3.26 -2.16 4.30
CA GLU A 62 -3.60 -3.40 3.58
C GLU A 62 -5.06 -3.36 3.11
N GLU A 63 -6.00 -3.07 4.02
CA GLU A 63 -7.43 -2.96 3.70
C GLU A 63 -7.72 -1.88 2.63
N ARG A 64 -7.07 -0.72 2.74
CA ARG A 64 -7.27 0.42 1.83
C ARG A 64 -6.63 0.24 0.46
N LEU A 65 -5.56 -0.54 0.37
CA LEU A 65 -4.86 -0.87 -0.88
C LEU A 65 -5.39 -2.15 -1.53
N ALA A 66 -6.23 -2.91 -0.83
CA ALA A 66 -6.85 -4.10 -1.41
C ALA A 66 -7.56 -3.74 -2.73
N PRO A 67 -7.38 -4.52 -3.80
CA PRO A 67 -8.05 -4.30 -5.06
C PRO A 67 -9.57 -4.46 -4.88
N ASP A 68 -10.33 -3.73 -5.72
CA ASP A 68 -11.78 -3.89 -5.78
C ASP A 68 -12.13 -5.35 -6.09
N PRO A 69 -12.92 -6.04 -5.22
CA PRO A 69 -13.31 -7.43 -5.45
C PRO A 69 -13.99 -7.66 -6.79
N ASP A 70 -14.79 -6.71 -7.28
CA ASP A 70 -15.46 -6.81 -8.57
C ASP A 70 -14.46 -6.66 -9.72
N ALA A 71 -13.42 -5.83 -9.56
CA ALA A 71 -12.34 -5.75 -10.55
C ALA A 71 -11.54 -7.05 -10.61
N VAL A 72 -11.23 -7.65 -9.45
CA VAL A 72 -10.58 -8.96 -9.38
C VAL A 72 -11.44 -10.07 -10.00
N ALA A 73 -12.75 -10.05 -9.76
CA ALA A 73 -13.68 -11.03 -10.36
C ALA A 73 -13.69 -10.92 -11.88
N ARG A 74 -13.80 -9.70 -12.42
CA ARG A 74 -13.74 -9.45 -13.87
C ARG A 74 -12.44 -9.95 -14.51
N LEU A 75 -11.32 -9.76 -13.82
CA LEU A 75 -10.03 -10.29 -14.28
C LEU A 75 -10.02 -11.82 -14.31
N LYS A 76 -10.74 -12.50 -13.41
CA LYS A 76 -10.81 -13.98 -13.38
C LYS A 76 -11.73 -14.58 -14.44
N GLU A 77 -12.69 -13.82 -14.97
CA GLU A 77 -13.66 -14.28 -15.98
C GLU A 77 -13.13 -14.21 -17.41
N GLY A 78 -12.04 -13.47 -17.65
CA GLY A 78 -11.42 -13.25 -18.96
C GLY A 78 -10.06 -13.92 -19.12
N THR A 79 -9.58 -14.00 -20.37
CA THR A 79 -8.16 -14.27 -20.62
C THR A 79 -7.39 -13.00 -20.30
N ILE A 80 -6.57 -13.03 -19.27
CA ILE A 80 -5.73 -11.88 -18.93
C ILE A 80 -4.53 -11.89 -19.88
N ASP A 81 -4.59 -11.06 -20.90
CA ASP A 81 -3.48 -10.82 -21.79
C ASP A 81 -2.54 -9.71 -21.21
N ARG A 82 -1.47 -9.44 -21.94
CA ARG A 82 -0.51 -8.39 -21.59
C ARG A 82 -1.17 -7.01 -21.46
N ALA A 83 -2.15 -6.69 -22.30
CA ALA A 83 -2.84 -5.41 -22.29
C ALA A 83 -3.70 -5.25 -21.03
N ALA A 84 -4.47 -6.26 -20.67
CA ALA A 84 -5.27 -6.28 -19.44
C ALA A 84 -4.39 -6.18 -18.18
N PHE A 85 -3.23 -6.83 -18.18
CA PHE A 85 -2.25 -6.70 -17.09
C PHE A 85 -1.69 -5.27 -16.99
N GLY A 86 -1.37 -4.64 -18.12
CA GLY A 86 -0.94 -3.24 -18.17
C GLY A 86 -2.01 -2.29 -17.63
N GLU A 87 -3.29 -2.48 -17.97
CA GLU A 87 -4.39 -1.70 -17.41
C GLU A 87 -4.50 -1.85 -15.89
N HIS A 88 -4.33 -3.07 -15.38
CA HIS A 88 -4.33 -3.32 -13.94
C HIS A 88 -3.19 -2.57 -13.23
N LEU A 89 -1.98 -2.58 -13.78
CA LEU A 89 -0.86 -1.83 -13.22
C LEU A 89 -1.08 -0.31 -13.27
N ARG A 90 -1.61 0.21 -14.38
CA ARG A 90 -1.97 1.64 -14.49
C ARG A 90 -3.01 2.05 -13.45
N ASP A 91 -4.02 1.20 -13.23
CA ASP A 91 -5.02 1.43 -12.19
C ASP A 91 -4.40 1.44 -10.78
N LEU A 92 -3.51 0.50 -10.49
CA LEU A 92 -2.79 0.44 -9.22
C LEU A 92 -2.00 1.73 -8.98
N VAL A 93 -1.20 2.19 -9.96
CA VAL A 93 -0.42 3.43 -9.80
C VAL A 93 -1.32 4.65 -9.65
N ARG A 94 -2.43 4.73 -10.41
CA ARG A 94 -3.42 5.81 -10.25
C ARG A 94 -4.03 5.83 -8.86
N ARG A 95 -4.41 4.68 -8.29
CA ARG A 95 -4.98 4.59 -6.92
C ARG A 95 -3.97 5.02 -5.87
N LEU A 96 -2.72 4.57 -5.97
CA LEU A 96 -1.63 4.98 -5.07
C LEU A 96 -1.34 6.48 -5.17
N SER A 97 -1.36 7.05 -6.38
CA SER A 97 -1.15 8.48 -6.60
C SER A 97 -2.35 9.35 -6.17
N ALA A 98 -3.57 8.82 -6.26
CA ALA A 98 -4.78 9.52 -5.82
C ALA A 98 -4.92 9.61 -4.28
N THR A 99 -4.18 8.79 -3.54
CA THR A 99 -4.15 8.77 -2.08
C THR A 99 -2.73 8.94 -1.53
N PRO A 100 -2.09 10.11 -1.74
CA PRO A 100 -0.68 10.32 -1.45
C PRO A 100 -0.28 9.97 -0.01
N HIS A 101 -1.11 10.37 0.96
CA HIS A 101 -0.86 10.08 2.38
C HIS A 101 -0.80 8.58 2.70
N LEU A 102 -1.54 7.75 1.97
CA LEU A 102 -1.52 6.29 2.16
C LEU A 102 -0.19 5.68 1.69
N ALA A 103 0.25 6.08 0.48
CA ALA A 103 1.51 5.64 -0.08
C ALA A 103 2.72 6.18 0.70
N LEU A 104 2.70 7.45 1.09
CA LEU A 104 3.76 8.05 1.93
C LEU A 104 3.87 7.35 3.28
N ALA A 105 2.74 7.08 3.96
CA ALA A 105 2.73 6.33 5.21
C ALA A 105 3.31 4.91 5.04
N LEU A 106 3.00 4.23 3.92
CA LEU A 106 3.60 2.93 3.60
C LEU A 106 5.12 3.03 3.45
N PHE A 107 5.64 4.04 2.75
CA PHE A 107 7.09 4.25 2.62
C PHE A 107 7.75 4.58 3.97
N GLU A 108 7.12 5.40 4.80
CA GLU A 108 7.59 5.66 6.17
C GLU A 108 7.67 4.38 7.01
N LEU A 109 6.65 3.50 6.94
CA LEU A 109 6.69 2.20 7.62
C LEU A 109 7.81 1.29 7.09
N ARG A 110 8.10 1.33 5.79
CA ARG A 110 9.23 0.57 5.22
C ARG A 110 10.57 1.07 5.74
N LEU A 111 10.75 2.39 5.89
CA LEU A 111 11.95 2.97 6.50
C LEU A 111 12.04 2.66 8.00
N GLU A 112 10.91 2.68 8.72
CA GLU A 112 10.85 2.24 10.12
C GLU A 112 11.20 0.76 10.27
N ALA A 113 10.73 -0.11 9.38
CA ALA A 113 11.00 -1.54 9.39
C ALA A 113 12.51 -1.86 9.35
N ALA A 114 13.30 -1.04 8.64
CA ALA A 114 14.76 -1.19 8.63
C ALA A 114 15.43 -1.00 10.02
N ARG A 115 14.70 -0.38 10.98
CA ARG A 115 15.22 -0.02 12.31
C ARG A 115 14.46 -0.68 13.45
N ARG A 116 13.25 -1.21 13.19
CA ARG A 116 12.33 -1.77 14.20
C ARG A 116 11.87 -3.16 13.83
N PRO A 117 12.32 -4.21 14.52
CA PRO A 117 11.95 -5.60 14.22
C PRO A 117 10.43 -5.87 14.28
N SER A 118 9.70 -5.22 15.19
CA SER A 118 8.25 -5.36 15.29
C SER A 118 7.52 -4.86 14.04
N VAL A 119 7.94 -3.70 13.51
CA VAL A 119 7.40 -3.13 12.26
C VAL A 119 7.79 -4.03 11.08
N ALA A 120 9.04 -4.49 11.03
CA ALA A 120 9.51 -5.42 9.99
C ALA A 120 8.71 -6.73 9.98
N ALA A 121 8.33 -7.25 11.15
CA ALA A 121 7.54 -8.46 11.26
C ALA A 121 6.12 -8.26 10.69
N SER A 122 5.39 -7.24 11.12
CA SER A 122 4.01 -6.96 10.69
C SER A 122 3.94 -6.61 9.21
N LEU A 123 4.73 -5.62 8.77
CA LEU A 123 4.76 -5.18 7.38
C LEU A 123 5.26 -6.28 6.44
N GLY A 124 6.32 -7.00 6.84
CA GLY A 124 6.87 -8.09 6.04
C GLY A 124 5.94 -9.29 5.93
N ALA A 125 5.15 -9.59 6.95
CA ALA A 125 4.14 -10.64 6.88
C ALA A 125 3.05 -10.30 5.84
N TRP A 126 2.51 -9.08 5.88
CA TRP A 126 1.57 -8.62 4.87
C TRP A 126 2.17 -8.66 3.47
N ARG A 127 3.30 -7.99 3.21
CA ARG A 127 3.90 -7.92 1.87
C ARG A 127 4.23 -9.31 1.29
N ARG A 128 4.62 -10.26 2.12
CA ARG A 128 4.85 -11.63 1.64
C ARG A 128 3.56 -12.34 1.26
N ARG A 129 2.48 -12.20 2.05
CA ARG A 129 1.17 -12.79 1.72
C ARG A 129 0.62 -12.22 0.41
N ASP A 130 0.71 -10.91 0.25
CA ASP A 130 0.25 -10.19 -0.93
C ASP A 130 1.02 -10.66 -2.18
N PHE A 131 2.34 -10.69 -2.10
CA PHE A 131 3.20 -11.17 -3.18
C PHE A 131 2.94 -12.65 -3.55
N GLU A 132 2.72 -13.55 -2.58
CA GLU A 132 2.37 -14.94 -2.86
C GLU A 132 0.97 -15.04 -3.51
N ALA A 133 0.04 -14.18 -3.14
CA ALA A 133 -1.28 -14.11 -3.78
C ALA A 133 -1.16 -13.65 -5.25
N ASP A 134 -0.31 -12.67 -5.55
CA ASP A 134 -0.04 -12.22 -6.92
C ASP A 134 0.59 -13.33 -7.78
N VAL A 135 1.56 -14.08 -7.21
CA VAL A 135 2.18 -15.21 -7.91
C VAL A 135 1.14 -16.31 -8.21
N ALA A 136 0.30 -16.64 -7.23
CA ALA A 136 -0.75 -17.64 -7.42
C ALA A 136 -1.79 -17.17 -8.44
N PHE A 137 -2.19 -15.90 -8.40
CA PHE A 137 -3.11 -15.30 -9.36
C PHE A 137 -2.54 -15.32 -10.77
N SER A 138 -1.31 -14.87 -10.97
CA SER A 138 -0.63 -14.88 -12.27
C SER A 138 -0.59 -16.29 -12.89
N ALA A 139 -0.22 -17.29 -12.08
CA ALA A 139 -0.18 -18.67 -12.51
C ALA A 139 -1.57 -19.20 -12.90
N SER A 140 -2.61 -18.88 -12.12
CA SER A 140 -3.98 -19.31 -12.38
C SER A 140 -4.60 -18.65 -13.61
N ALA A 141 -4.19 -17.41 -13.89
CA ALA A 141 -4.67 -16.62 -15.02
C ALA A 141 -3.89 -16.89 -16.33
N GLY A 142 -2.82 -17.71 -16.28
CA GLY A 142 -1.98 -18.01 -17.43
C GLY A 142 -1.17 -16.80 -17.93
N LEU A 143 -0.89 -15.83 -17.05
CA LEU A 143 -0.08 -14.67 -17.40
C LEU A 143 1.38 -15.08 -17.64
N PRO A 144 2.08 -14.45 -18.61
CA PRO A 144 3.49 -14.69 -18.85
C PRO A 144 4.39 -13.97 -17.81
N ALA A 145 3.94 -13.91 -16.55
CA ALA A 145 4.64 -13.27 -15.44
C ALA A 145 4.87 -14.28 -14.33
N GLY A 146 6.08 -14.77 -14.22
CA GLY A 146 6.51 -15.60 -13.11
C GLY A 146 6.90 -14.76 -11.88
N ARG A 147 7.40 -15.43 -10.85
CA ARG A 147 7.81 -14.80 -9.58
C ARG A 147 8.81 -13.66 -9.77
N VAL A 148 9.75 -13.79 -10.70
CA VAL A 148 10.79 -12.77 -10.92
C VAL A 148 10.19 -11.53 -11.58
N GLU A 149 9.39 -11.72 -12.62
CA GLU A 149 8.70 -10.63 -13.32
C GLU A 149 7.79 -9.85 -12.37
N LEU A 150 7.01 -10.55 -11.56
CA LEU A 150 6.16 -9.92 -10.53
C LEU A 150 6.98 -9.13 -9.51
N ALA A 151 8.10 -9.67 -9.02
CA ALA A 151 8.98 -8.93 -8.13
C ALA A 151 9.54 -7.66 -8.79
N LEU A 152 9.93 -7.75 -10.07
CA LEU A 152 10.39 -6.58 -10.84
C LEU A 152 9.29 -5.51 -10.98
N PHE A 153 8.03 -5.92 -11.21
CA PHE A 153 6.89 -4.98 -11.22
C PHE A 153 6.71 -4.30 -9.88
N HIS A 154 6.74 -5.05 -8.77
CA HIS A 154 6.66 -4.45 -7.43
C HIS A 154 7.76 -3.40 -7.20
N TYR A 155 9.01 -3.71 -7.55
CA TYR A 155 10.12 -2.76 -7.39
C TYR A 155 9.97 -1.55 -8.29
N ALA A 156 9.54 -1.75 -9.54
CA ALA A 156 9.36 -0.68 -10.51
C ALA A 156 8.21 0.27 -10.10
N ILE A 157 7.07 -0.27 -9.68
CA ILE A 157 5.91 0.52 -9.22
C ILE A 157 6.23 1.25 -7.91
N ASP A 158 6.86 0.59 -6.94
CA ASP A 158 7.32 1.25 -5.71
C ASP A 158 8.22 2.46 -6.01
N GLY A 159 9.21 2.29 -6.93
CA GLY A 159 10.10 3.36 -7.34
C GLY A 159 9.37 4.50 -8.05
N LEU A 160 8.49 4.18 -9.00
CA LEU A 160 7.71 5.17 -9.74
C LEU A 160 6.80 5.98 -8.81
N VAL A 161 6.07 5.33 -7.91
CA VAL A 161 5.18 6.01 -6.97
C VAL A 161 5.96 6.89 -6.01
N LEU A 162 7.08 6.41 -5.47
CA LEU A 162 7.93 7.20 -4.59
C LEU A 162 8.47 8.44 -5.30
N ASP A 163 9.00 8.29 -6.52
CA ASP A 163 9.49 9.40 -7.35
C ASP A 163 8.40 10.46 -7.53
N ARG A 164 7.21 10.04 -7.98
CA ARG A 164 6.08 10.95 -8.23
C ARG A 164 5.57 11.69 -7.01
N LEU A 165 5.64 11.08 -5.84
CA LEU A 165 5.13 11.67 -4.60
C LEU A 165 6.15 12.53 -3.86
N THR A 166 7.43 12.51 -4.27
CA THR A 166 8.50 13.20 -3.53
C THR A 166 9.25 14.21 -4.39
N ALA A 167 10.10 13.76 -5.28
CA ALA A 167 10.95 14.61 -6.10
C ALA A 167 11.09 14.01 -7.51
N PRO A 168 10.10 14.26 -8.38
CA PRO A 168 10.08 13.68 -9.71
C PRO A 168 11.35 13.99 -10.52
N MET A 169 12.00 12.96 -11.06
CA MET A 169 13.18 13.13 -11.91
C MET A 169 12.83 13.74 -13.27
N ASP A 170 11.66 13.37 -13.81
CA ASP A 170 11.17 13.86 -15.09
C ASP A 170 9.64 13.93 -15.09
N GLU A 171 9.10 15.16 -15.00
CA GLU A 171 7.66 15.42 -15.01
C GLU A 171 7.01 15.27 -16.39
N SER A 172 7.80 15.21 -17.46
CA SER A 172 7.29 15.09 -18.84
C SER A 172 6.83 13.67 -19.17
N LEU A 173 7.32 12.65 -18.45
CA LEU A 173 6.93 11.26 -18.63
C LEU A 173 5.61 10.98 -17.92
N SER A 174 4.58 10.58 -18.64
CA SER A 174 3.31 10.18 -18.03
C SER A 174 3.43 8.81 -17.32
N ILE A 175 2.58 8.58 -16.33
CA ILE A 175 2.47 7.29 -15.63
C ILE A 175 2.16 6.18 -16.65
N GLU A 176 1.25 6.45 -17.56
CA GLU A 176 0.84 5.52 -18.61
C GLU A 176 2.03 5.07 -19.46
N THR A 177 2.80 6.02 -19.95
CA THR A 177 4.00 5.75 -20.76
C THR A 177 4.99 4.87 -20.00
N VAL A 178 5.27 5.19 -18.74
CA VAL A 178 6.24 4.44 -17.92
C VAL A 178 5.75 3.03 -17.62
N VAL A 179 4.47 2.86 -17.30
CA VAL A 179 3.89 1.53 -17.02
C VAL A 179 3.88 0.68 -18.28
N ASP A 180 3.56 1.25 -19.44
CA ASP A 180 3.60 0.53 -20.73
C ASP A 180 4.99 0.01 -21.05
N GLU A 181 6.01 0.83 -20.85
CA GLU A 181 7.41 0.42 -20.99
C GLU A 181 7.81 -0.69 -20.00
N TYR A 182 7.33 -0.65 -18.76
CA TYR A 182 7.55 -1.74 -17.82
C TYR A 182 6.93 -3.05 -18.30
N VAL A 183 5.67 -3.00 -18.75
CA VAL A 183 4.96 -4.20 -19.26
C VAL A 183 5.68 -4.77 -20.48
N GLU A 184 6.09 -3.91 -21.43
CA GLU A 184 6.78 -4.37 -22.65
C GLU A 184 8.14 -5.00 -22.35
N ARG A 185 8.91 -4.41 -21.41
CA ARG A 185 10.28 -4.86 -21.12
C ARG A 185 10.35 -6.03 -20.14
N ILE A 186 9.43 -6.12 -19.22
CA ILE A 186 9.43 -7.17 -18.18
C ILE A 186 8.73 -8.43 -18.69
N LEU A 187 7.61 -8.30 -19.41
CA LEU A 187 6.87 -9.44 -20.00
C LEU A 187 7.38 -9.74 -21.42
N ARG A 188 8.55 -10.27 -21.52
CA ARG A 188 9.16 -10.67 -22.80
C ARG A 188 8.76 -12.09 -23.20
#